data_24e590c85c900b79eb60bfa35597b59b
#
_entry.id   24e590c85c900b79eb60bfa35597b59b
#
_cell.length_a   1.000
_cell.length_b   1.000
_cell.length_c   1.000
_cell.angle_alpha   90.00
_cell.angle_beta   90.00
_cell.angle_gamma   90.00
#
_symmetry.space_group_name_H-M   'P 1'
#
loop_
_entity.id
_entity.type
_entity.pdbx_description
1 polymer ?
#
loop_
_entity_poly.entity_id
_entity_poly.type
_entity_poly.pdbx_seq_one_letter_code
_entity_poly.pdbx_strand_id
1 'polypeptide(L)'
;SFWGVGATISPLIMSQFLKQSGNWQGGYRTISIIQLSLAAVMFVTLPLWGKVSHASPDELLGGPIEIDNKTAIKQRGAIFAVLAFFFYCAGEASVGLWAATYFVSVRGVEASVAASWGSLFFFGIMGGRMISGLLAMRIKERTLINFGLALAVLGALLLALPLPQGFSLAGLLLFGLGCAPVFPNLIHITPQRFGAKYSQAIIGLQM
;
A
#
# COMPACT_ATOMS: atom_id res chain seq x y z
N SER A 1 0.30 1.35 -10.35
CA SER A 1 -0.22 2.22 -9.28
C SER A 1 -1.69 2.62 -9.43
N PHE A 2 -2.48 1.93 -10.26
CA PHE A 2 -3.94 2.14 -10.35
C PHE A 2 -4.66 1.93 -9.02
N TRP A 3 -4.16 1.03 -8.17
CA TRP A 3 -4.63 0.88 -6.80
C TRP A 3 -4.59 2.19 -6.00
N GLY A 4 -3.51 2.95 -6.12
CA GLY A 4 -3.35 4.24 -5.43
C GLY A 4 -4.37 5.30 -5.88
N VAL A 5 -4.74 5.28 -7.17
CA VAL A 5 -5.80 6.17 -7.71
C VAL A 5 -7.14 5.85 -7.03
N GLY A 6 -7.54 4.57 -7.00
CA GLY A 6 -8.77 4.15 -6.34
C GLY A 6 -8.80 4.49 -4.85
N ALA A 7 -7.70 4.21 -4.14
CA ALA A 7 -7.57 4.49 -2.72
C ALA A 7 -7.61 6.00 -2.39
N THR A 8 -7.11 6.86 -3.31
CA THR A 8 -7.17 8.32 -3.15
C THR A 8 -8.56 8.87 -3.44
N ILE A 9 -9.24 8.37 -4.48
CA ILE A 9 -10.54 8.89 -4.93
C ILE A 9 -11.68 8.46 -3.99
N SER A 10 -11.64 7.24 -3.43
CA SER A 10 -12.73 6.71 -2.60
C SER A 10 -13.05 7.58 -1.36
N PRO A 11 -12.09 8.06 -0.56
CA PRO A 11 -12.37 8.96 0.55
C PRO A 11 -12.89 10.33 0.10
N LEU A 12 -12.49 10.82 -1.09
CA LEU A 12 -12.99 12.07 -1.65
C LEU A 12 -14.46 11.95 -2.05
N ILE A 13 -14.87 10.84 -2.66
CA ILE A 13 -16.28 10.55 -2.96
C ILE A 13 -17.07 10.54 -1.64
N MET A 14 -16.59 9.82 -0.62
CA MET A 14 -17.26 9.75 0.68
C MET A 14 -17.40 11.12 1.33
N SER A 15 -16.34 11.94 1.29
CA SER A 15 -16.35 13.31 1.81
C SER A 15 -17.45 14.16 1.17
N GLN A 16 -17.65 14.07 -0.14
CA GLN A 16 -18.69 14.81 -0.86
C GLN A 16 -20.10 14.42 -0.39
N PHE A 17 -20.38 13.11 -0.24
CA PHE A 17 -21.67 12.65 0.24
C PHE A 17 -21.94 13.04 1.69
N LEU A 18 -20.95 12.98 2.55
CA LEU A 18 -21.06 13.43 3.94
C LEU A 18 -21.35 14.92 4.02
N LYS A 19 -20.70 15.74 3.17
CA LYS A 19 -20.87 17.18 3.14
C LYS A 19 -22.25 17.60 2.61
N GLN A 20 -22.77 16.94 1.58
CA GLN A 20 -24.02 17.34 0.91
C GLN A 20 -25.27 16.85 1.62
N SER A 21 -25.27 15.64 2.15
CA SER A 21 -26.48 15.00 2.65
C SER A 21 -26.31 14.31 4.01
N GLY A 22 -25.10 14.28 4.57
CA GLY A 22 -24.76 13.47 5.74
C GLY A 22 -24.93 11.96 5.50
N ASN A 23 -25.18 11.55 4.27
CA ASN A 23 -25.57 10.19 3.90
C ASN A 23 -24.36 9.39 3.40
N TRP A 24 -23.70 8.65 4.31
CA TRP A 24 -22.60 7.75 3.97
C TRP A 24 -23.01 6.62 3.01
N GLN A 25 -24.28 6.20 3.03
CA GLN A 25 -24.81 5.14 2.17
C GLN A 25 -24.72 5.50 0.68
N GLY A 26 -24.93 6.78 0.33
CA GLY A 26 -24.78 7.28 -1.04
C GLY A 26 -23.35 7.13 -1.56
N GLY A 27 -22.35 7.40 -0.70
CA GLY A 27 -20.94 7.22 -1.02
C GLY A 27 -20.60 5.75 -1.32
N TYR A 28 -21.00 4.83 -0.45
CA TYR A 28 -20.80 3.38 -0.68
C TYR A 28 -21.51 2.87 -1.94
N ARG A 29 -22.73 3.35 -2.20
CA ARG A 29 -23.48 2.99 -3.39
C ARG A 29 -22.75 3.40 -4.68
N THR A 30 -22.20 4.60 -4.70
CA THR A 30 -21.41 5.08 -5.85
C THR A 30 -20.15 4.24 -6.05
N ILE A 31 -19.40 3.95 -4.98
CA ILE A 31 -18.20 3.11 -5.04
C ILE A 31 -18.56 1.70 -5.53
N SER A 32 -19.67 1.12 -5.03
CA SER A 32 -20.14 -0.20 -5.45
C SER A 32 -20.49 -0.25 -6.94
N ILE A 33 -21.15 0.78 -7.46
CA ILE A 33 -21.47 0.86 -8.91
C ILE A 33 -20.18 0.89 -9.73
N ILE A 34 -19.19 1.68 -9.32
CA ILE A 34 -17.87 1.72 -10.00
C ILE A 34 -17.22 0.36 -10.00
N GLN A 35 -17.19 -0.33 -8.84
CA GLN A 35 -16.58 -1.66 -8.72
C GLN A 35 -17.30 -2.72 -9.56
N LEU A 36 -18.63 -2.71 -9.57
CA LEU A 36 -19.42 -3.63 -10.39
C LEU A 36 -19.19 -3.37 -11.89
N SER A 37 -19.09 -2.12 -12.30
CA SER A 37 -18.78 -1.76 -13.69
C SER A 37 -17.38 -2.27 -14.10
N LEU A 38 -16.39 -2.11 -13.23
CA LEU A 38 -15.04 -2.65 -13.47
C LEU A 38 -15.04 -4.18 -13.52
N ALA A 39 -15.77 -4.83 -12.62
CA ALA A 39 -15.93 -6.29 -12.63
C ALA A 39 -16.59 -6.77 -13.94
N ALA A 40 -17.65 -6.10 -14.40
CA ALA A 40 -18.30 -6.41 -15.67
C ALA A 40 -17.33 -6.28 -16.86
N VAL A 41 -16.53 -5.20 -16.92
CA VAL A 41 -15.48 -5.04 -17.93
C VAL A 41 -14.47 -6.19 -17.88
N MET A 42 -14.03 -6.58 -16.69
CA MET A 42 -13.12 -7.72 -16.54
C MET A 42 -13.74 -9.02 -17.03
N PHE A 43 -15.00 -9.31 -16.70
CA PHE A 43 -15.71 -10.48 -17.18
C PHE A 43 -15.80 -10.52 -18.72
N VAL A 44 -16.13 -9.38 -19.34
CA VAL A 44 -16.21 -9.26 -20.82
C VAL A 44 -14.83 -9.49 -21.45
N THR A 45 -13.77 -9.10 -20.79
CA THR A 45 -12.39 -9.25 -21.31
C THR A 45 -11.74 -10.61 -21.01
N LEU A 46 -12.36 -11.45 -20.15
CA LEU A 46 -11.82 -12.79 -19.82
C LEU A 46 -11.39 -13.63 -21.03
N PRO A 47 -12.17 -13.71 -22.15
CA PRO A 47 -11.75 -14.48 -23.31
C PRO A 47 -10.46 -14.00 -23.98
N LEU A 48 -10.11 -12.70 -23.80
CA LEU A 48 -8.89 -12.12 -24.34
C LEU A 48 -7.65 -12.57 -23.56
N TRP A 49 -7.81 -12.84 -22.26
CA TRP A 49 -6.71 -13.24 -21.38
C TRP A 49 -6.22 -14.67 -21.69
N GLY A 50 -7.14 -15.58 -22.08
CA GLY A 50 -6.79 -16.92 -22.49
C GLY A 50 -5.90 -16.97 -23.75
N LYS A 51 -5.91 -15.90 -24.57
CA LYS A 51 -5.04 -15.76 -25.75
C LYS A 51 -3.65 -15.20 -25.43
N VAL A 52 -3.48 -14.60 -24.27
CA VAL A 52 -2.23 -13.95 -23.81
C VAL A 52 -1.41 -14.87 -22.89
N SER A 53 -2.01 -15.95 -22.39
CA SER A 53 -1.34 -16.93 -21.55
C SER A 53 -0.36 -17.77 -22.35
N HIS A 54 0.81 -17.21 -22.65
CA HIS A 54 1.95 -17.93 -23.20
C HIS A 54 3.09 -17.91 -22.18
N ALA A 55 3.53 -19.11 -21.80
CA ALA A 55 4.54 -19.42 -20.81
C ALA A 55 4.15 -19.06 -19.36
N SER A 56 3.79 -20.07 -18.60
CA SER A 56 3.71 -19.94 -17.14
C SER A 56 5.10 -19.58 -16.61
N PRO A 57 5.19 -18.69 -15.59
CA PRO A 57 6.45 -18.41 -14.90
C PRO A 57 7.18 -19.68 -14.42
N ASP A 58 6.45 -20.77 -14.20
CA ASP A 58 6.95 -22.09 -13.81
C ASP A 58 7.79 -22.76 -14.88
N GLU A 59 7.51 -22.56 -16.18
CA GLU A 59 8.32 -23.08 -17.28
C GLU A 59 9.66 -22.36 -17.42
N LEU A 60 9.70 -21.06 -17.08
CA LEU A 60 10.92 -20.24 -17.10
C LEU A 60 11.84 -20.50 -15.90
N LEU A 61 11.34 -21.06 -14.81
CA LEU A 61 12.06 -21.28 -13.55
C LEU A 61 12.33 -22.77 -13.22
N GLY A 62 12.13 -23.69 -14.17
CA GLY A 62 12.48 -25.11 -13.98
C GLY A 62 11.50 -25.92 -13.13
N GLY A 63 10.22 -25.53 -13.10
CA GLY A 63 9.15 -26.21 -12.36
C GLY A 63 8.98 -25.73 -10.91
N PRO A 64 7.81 -25.95 -10.28
CA PRO A 64 7.53 -25.53 -8.92
C PRO A 64 8.39 -26.35 -7.95
N ILE A 65 9.42 -25.73 -7.38
CA ILE A 65 10.10 -26.29 -6.22
C ILE A 65 9.20 -25.96 -5.03
N GLU A 66 8.27 -26.84 -4.70
CA GLU A 66 7.46 -26.72 -3.48
C GLU A 66 8.38 -26.87 -2.27
N ILE A 67 8.73 -25.74 -1.69
CA ILE A 67 9.45 -25.70 -0.40
C ILE A 67 8.43 -25.46 0.69
N ASP A 68 8.42 -26.37 1.67
CA ASP A 68 7.62 -26.21 2.88
C ASP A 68 7.99 -24.88 3.59
N ASN A 69 6.99 -24.10 3.96
CA ASN A 69 7.11 -22.82 4.66
C ASN A 69 7.97 -22.95 5.94
N LYS A 70 7.91 -24.12 6.62
CA LYS A 70 8.75 -24.42 7.81
C LYS A 70 10.24 -24.46 7.46
N THR A 71 10.59 -24.91 6.26
CA THR A 71 11.97 -24.94 5.78
C THR A 71 12.42 -23.55 5.32
N ALA A 72 11.53 -22.79 4.68
CA ALA A 72 11.83 -21.44 4.23
C ALA A 72 12.08 -20.47 5.40
N ILE A 73 11.29 -20.54 6.47
CA ILE A 73 11.43 -19.65 7.63
C ILE A 73 12.71 -19.92 8.45
N LYS A 74 13.28 -21.12 8.34
CA LYS A 74 14.57 -21.46 8.98
C LYS A 74 15.78 -20.85 8.29
N GLN A 75 15.63 -20.30 7.09
CA GLN A 75 16.71 -19.61 6.41
C GLN A 75 17.18 -18.40 7.23
N ARG A 76 18.50 -18.21 7.28
CA ARG A 76 19.11 -17.13 8.09
C ARG A 76 18.56 -15.76 7.67
N GLY A 77 17.81 -15.13 8.56
CA GLY A 77 17.22 -13.81 8.34
C GLY A 77 15.80 -13.82 7.74
N ALA A 78 15.21 -14.97 7.41
CA ALA A 78 13.86 -15.05 6.88
C ALA A 78 12.81 -14.51 7.87
N ILE A 79 12.91 -14.87 9.14
CA ILE A 79 12.03 -14.37 10.19
C ILE A 79 12.07 -12.84 10.30
N PHE A 80 13.25 -12.22 10.15
CA PHE A 80 13.38 -10.77 10.20
C PHE A 80 12.76 -10.09 8.96
N ALA A 81 12.84 -10.75 7.80
CA ALA A 81 12.19 -10.24 6.60
C ALA A 81 10.65 -10.28 6.72
N VAL A 82 10.10 -11.36 7.28
CA VAL A 82 8.66 -11.49 7.55
C VAL A 82 8.21 -10.47 8.60
N LEU A 83 8.94 -10.35 9.72
CA LEU A 83 8.62 -9.36 10.77
C LEU A 83 8.71 -7.92 10.28
N ALA A 84 9.75 -7.59 9.49
CA ALA A 84 9.88 -6.25 8.90
C ALA A 84 8.69 -5.91 8.01
N PHE A 85 8.25 -6.87 7.19
CA PHE A 85 7.08 -6.70 6.34
C PHE A 85 5.79 -6.58 7.17
N PHE A 86 5.62 -7.41 8.19
CA PHE A 86 4.48 -7.36 9.11
C PHE A 86 4.36 -5.98 9.79
N PHE A 87 5.44 -5.47 10.40
CA PHE A 87 5.42 -4.17 11.06
C PHE A 87 5.20 -3.01 10.09
N TYR A 88 5.76 -3.12 8.88
CA TYR A 88 5.48 -2.16 7.82
C TYR A 88 3.99 -2.14 7.45
N CYS A 89 3.40 -3.31 7.16
CA CYS A 89 1.98 -3.42 6.82
C CYS A 89 1.07 -2.97 7.97
N ALA A 90 1.44 -3.30 9.22
CA ALA A 90 0.70 -2.84 10.40
C ALA A 90 0.68 -1.30 10.50
N GLY A 91 1.83 -0.65 10.28
CA GLY A 91 1.92 0.81 10.26
C GLY A 91 1.12 1.44 9.12
N GLU A 92 1.27 0.92 7.90
CA GLU A 92 0.52 1.39 6.73
C GLU A 92 -0.99 1.26 6.93
N ALA A 93 -1.45 0.08 7.38
CA ALA A 93 -2.86 -0.19 7.63
C ALA A 93 -3.42 0.67 8.77
N SER A 94 -2.66 0.88 9.84
CA SER A 94 -3.10 1.71 10.97
C SER A 94 -3.37 3.15 10.52
N VAL A 95 -2.47 3.76 9.78
CA VAL A 95 -2.69 5.12 9.28
C VAL A 95 -3.81 5.14 8.25
N GLY A 96 -3.85 4.20 7.31
CA GLY A 96 -4.87 4.13 6.27
C GLY A 96 -6.29 4.00 6.81
N LEU A 97 -6.47 3.21 7.88
CA LEU A 97 -7.79 2.95 8.48
C LEU A 97 -8.20 4.02 9.49
N TRP A 98 -7.26 4.53 10.29
CA TRP A 98 -7.58 5.34 11.45
C TRP A 98 -7.32 6.84 11.28
N ALA A 99 -6.68 7.29 10.18
CA ALA A 99 -6.36 8.72 10.00
C ALA A 99 -7.60 9.61 10.09
N ALA A 100 -8.68 9.30 9.38
CA ALA A 100 -9.90 10.11 9.43
C ALA A 100 -10.52 10.11 10.84
N THR A 101 -10.59 8.95 11.51
CA THR A 101 -11.08 8.82 12.89
C THR A 101 -10.23 9.65 13.87
N TYR A 102 -8.90 9.62 13.72
CA TYR A 102 -7.99 10.44 14.52
C TYR A 102 -8.30 11.93 14.39
N PHE A 103 -8.48 12.42 13.16
CA PHE A 103 -8.80 13.84 12.96
C PHE A 103 -10.15 14.24 13.55
N VAL A 104 -11.16 13.38 13.48
CA VAL A 104 -12.46 13.64 14.09
C VAL A 104 -12.36 13.60 15.62
N SER A 105 -11.82 12.51 16.18
CA SER A 105 -11.90 12.23 17.62
C SER A 105 -10.88 13.01 18.45
N VAL A 106 -9.67 13.27 17.89
CA VAL A 106 -8.57 13.90 18.63
C VAL A 106 -8.42 15.39 18.27
N ARG A 107 -8.66 15.73 17.00
CA ARG A 107 -8.47 17.08 16.48
C ARG A 107 -9.77 17.87 16.32
N GLY A 108 -10.94 17.26 16.56
CA GLY A 108 -12.24 17.91 16.47
C GLY A 108 -12.63 18.36 15.07
N VAL A 109 -12.05 17.72 14.03
CA VAL A 109 -12.32 18.05 12.63
C VAL A 109 -13.66 17.45 12.21
N GLU A 110 -14.42 18.18 11.41
CA GLU A 110 -15.66 17.66 10.80
C GLU A 110 -15.40 16.40 9.99
N ALA A 111 -16.30 15.41 10.08
CA ALA A 111 -16.13 14.09 9.46
C ALA A 111 -15.92 14.17 7.93
N SER A 112 -16.61 15.06 7.25
CA SER A 112 -16.48 15.27 5.80
C SER A 112 -15.08 15.76 5.43
N VAL A 113 -14.53 16.68 6.22
CA VAL A 113 -13.18 17.25 6.02
C VAL A 113 -12.12 16.20 6.39
N ALA A 114 -12.29 15.49 7.51
CA ALA A 114 -11.39 14.43 7.93
C ALA A 114 -11.28 13.30 6.91
N ALA A 115 -12.40 12.92 6.29
CA ALA A 115 -12.41 11.93 5.21
C ALA A 115 -11.58 12.40 3.99
N SER A 116 -11.71 13.67 3.60
CA SER A 116 -10.90 14.23 2.50
C SER A 116 -9.41 14.30 2.85
N TRP A 117 -9.08 14.58 4.10
CA TRP A 117 -7.69 14.61 4.57
C TRP A 117 -7.06 13.22 4.63
N GLY A 118 -7.85 12.18 4.96
CA GLY A 118 -7.39 10.80 4.90
C GLY A 118 -6.88 10.41 3.51
N SER A 119 -7.39 11.02 2.43
CA SER A 119 -6.93 10.78 1.08
C SER A 119 -5.48 11.24 0.83
N LEU A 120 -4.96 12.20 1.62
CA LEU A 120 -3.56 12.67 1.49
C LEU A 120 -2.55 11.56 1.73
N PHE A 121 -2.85 10.64 2.63
CA PHE A 121 -2.00 9.45 2.85
C PHE A 121 -1.88 8.60 1.57
N PHE A 122 -3.01 8.28 0.95
CA PHE A 122 -3.03 7.49 -0.28
C PHE A 122 -2.44 8.24 -1.48
N PHE A 123 -2.65 9.55 -1.53
CA PHE A 123 -1.99 10.42 -2.51
C PHE A 123 -0.46 10.39 -2.33
N GLY A 124 0.00 10.43 -1.07
CA GLY A 124 1.42 10.24 -0.73
C GLY A 124 1.97 8.90 -1.23
N ILE A 125 1.25 7.79 -0.99
CA ILE A 125 1.65 6.48 -1.50
C ILE A 125 1.69 6.46 -3.03
N MET A 126 0.67 7.00 -3.69
CA MET A 126 0.60 7.02 -5.15
C MET A 126 1.77 7.82 -5.76
N GLY A 127 1.97 9.05 -5.31
CA GLY A 127 3.06 9.91 -5.78
C GLY A 127 4.44 9.32 -5.45
N GLY A 128 4.59 8.81 -4.23
CA GLY A 128 5.82 8.15 -3.79
C GLY A 128 6.17 6.90 -4.61
N ARG A 129 5.19 6.10 -5.03
CA ARG A 129 5.41 4.94 -5.92
C ARG A 129 5.87 5.37 -7.32
N MET A 130 5.35 6.46 -7.85
CA MET A 130 5.81 7.01 -9.13
C MET A 130 7.25 7.49 -9.01
N ILE A 131 7.55 8.26 -7.98
CA ILE A 131 8.91 8.79 -7.72
C ILE A 131 9.89 7.64 -7.46
N SER A 132 9.55 6.71 -6.58
CA SER A 132 10.42 5.58 -6.24
C SER A 132 10.66 4.64 -7.42
N GLY A 133 9.67 4.46 -8.30
CA GLY A 133 9.82 3.69 -9.53
C GLY A 133 10.88 4.30 -10.46
N LEU A 134 10.89 5.62 -10.61
CA LEU A 134 11.93 6.33 -11.39
C LEU A 134 13.30 6.27 -10.71
N LEU A 135 13.33 6.44 -9.39
CA LEU A 135 14.58 6.40 -8.61
C LEU A 135 15.19 5.00 -8.53
N ALA A 136 14.37 3.93 -8.56
CA ALA A 136 14.85 2.54 -8.56
C ALA A 136 15.75 2.21 -9.77
N MET A 137 15.66 2.97 -10.86
CA MET A 137 16.56 2.84 -12.00
C MET A 137 18.01 3.29 -11.69
N ARG A 138 18.22 4.10 -10.65
CA ARG A 138 19.53 4.71 -10.32
C ARG A 138 19.97 4.46 -8.88
N ILE A 139 19.07 4.14 -7.99
CA ILE A 139 19.31 4.02 -6.55
C ILE A 139 19.03 2.58 -6.11
N LYS A 140 19.93 2.03 -5.27
CA LYS A 140 19.79 0.67 -4.72
C LYS A 140 18.53 0.55 -3.85
N GLU A 141 17.85 -0.59 -3.93
CA GLU A 141 16.60 -0.89 -3.20
C GLU A 141 16.75 -0.65 -1.70
N ARG A 142 17.88 -1.06 -1.11
CA ARG A 142 18.15 -0.89 0.33
C ARG A 142 18.15 0.59 0.74
N THR A 143 18.71 1.47 -0.11
CA THR A 143 18.72 2.92 0.14
C THR A 143 17.33 3.50 0.05
N LEU A 144 16.52 3.06 -0.93
CA LEU A 144 15.13 3.48 -1.07
C LEU A 144 14.28 3.05 0.13
N ILE A 145 14.47 1.81 0.63
CA ILE A 145 13.78 1.34 1.84
C ILE A 145 14.16 2.19 3.04
N ASN A 146 15.45 2.40 3.30
CA ASN A 146 15.91 3.17 4.46
C ASN A 146 15.42 4.62 4.41
N PHE A 147 15.48 5.26 3.26
CA PHE A 147 14.95 6.62 3.07
C PHE A 147 13.44 6.66 3.26
N GLY A 148 12.71 5.70 2.70
CA GLY A 148 11.27 5.57 2.89
C GLY A 148 10.89 5.39 4.35
N LEU A 149 11.57 4.51 5.08
CA LEU A 149 11.33 4.31 6.50
C LEU A 149 11.64 5.55 7.33
N ALA A 150 12.74 6.25 7.05
CA ALA A 150 13.07 7.51 7.73
C ALA A 150 11.98 8.57 7.51
N LEU A 151 11.47 8.69 6.28
CA LEU A 151 10.39 9.60 5.94
C LEU A 151 9.07 9.21 6.61
N ALA A 152 8.77 7.90 6.68
CA ALA A 152 7.58 7.40 7.39
C ALA A 152 7.67 7.67 8.90
N VAL A 153 8.83 7.46 9.52
CA VAL A 153 9.05 7.81 10.94
C VAL A 153 8.85 9.30 11.18
N LEU A 154 9.39 10.16 10.34
CA LEU A 154 9.17 11.61 10.43
C LEU A 154 7.68 11.95 10.31
N GLY A 155 6.98 11.37 9.34
CA GLY A 155 5.53 11.54 9.18
C GLY A 155 4.74 11.08 10.40
N ALA A 156 5.10 9.93 10.98
CA ALA A 156 4.49 9.42 12.20
C ALA A 156 4.71 10.36 13.41
N LEU A 157 5.91 10.90 13.55
CA LEU A 157 6.22 11.88 14.61
C LEU A 157 5.37 13.15 14.47
N LEU A 158 5.22 13.68 13.24
CA LEU A 158 4.37 14.84 12.99
C LEU A 158 2.88 14.58 13.28
N LEU A 159 2.42 13.33 13.11
CA LEU A 159 1.07 12.92 13.48
C LEU A 159 0.90 12.78 15.00
N ALA A 160 1.88 12.19 15.67
CA ALA A 160 1.81 11.88 17.10
C ALA A 160 1.99 13.13 18.01
N LEU A 161 2.79 14.10 17.57
CA LEU A 161 3.06 15.29 18.38
C LEU A 161 1.87 16.26 18.38
N PRO A 162 1.63 16.99 19.48
CA PRO A 162 0.57 17.97 19.59
C PRO A 162 0.91 19.28 18.86
N LEU A 163 1.21 19.19 17.58
CA LEU A 163 1.57 20.30 16.70
C LEU A 163 0.31 20.91 16.07
N PRO A 164 0.40 22.13 15.53
CA PRO A 164 -0.67 22.71 14.71
C PRO A 164 -1.11 21.77 13.58
N GLN A 165 -2.38 21.84 13.21
CA GLN A 165 -3.07 20.92 12.29
C GLN A 165 -2.37 20.74 10.95
N GLY A 166 -1.73 21.79 10.41
CA GLY A 166 -0.95 21.72 9.18
C GLY A 166 0.21 20.71 9.22
N PHE A 167 0.84 20.55 10.39
CA PHE A 167 1.91 19.56 10.57
C PHE A 167 1.37 18.12 10.54
N SER A 168 0.17 17.89 11.06
CA SER A 168 -0.46 16.56 10.98
C SER A 168 -0.83 16.20 9.54
N LEU A 169 -1.28 17.17 8.73
CA LEU A 169 -1.54 16.95 7.30
C LEU A 169 -0.25 16.67 6.52
N ALA A 170 0.81 17.44 6.77
CA ALA A 170 2.13 17.16 6.23
C ALA A 170 2.64 15.77 6.66
N GLY A 171 2.39 15.41 7.93
CA GLY A 171 2.71 14.09 8.48
C GLY A 171 2.04 12.94 7.73
N LEU A 172 0.74 13.08 7.40
CA LEU A 172 0.02 12.09 6.58
C LEU A 172 0.66 11.89 5.21
N LEU A 173 0.93 13.00 4.53
CA LEU A 173 1.54 12.97 3.20
C LEU A 173 2.94 12.35 3.24
N LEU A 174 3.77 12.76 4.20
CA LEU A 174 5.13 12.24 4.37
C LEU A 174 5.13 10.77 4.76
N PHE A 175 4.21 10.33 5.61
CA PHE A 175 4.07 8.93 5.97
C PHE A 175 3.72 8.09 4.73
N GLY A 176 2.76 8.55 3.92
CA GLY A 176 2.39 7.89 2.67
C GLY A 176 3.54 7.83 1.66
N LEU A 177 4.25 8.94 1.46
CA LEU A 177 5.45 9.01 0.61
C LEU A 177 6.54 8.04 1.10
N GLY A 178 6.72 7.95 2.43
CA GLY A 178 7.69 7.05 3.05
C GLY A 178 7.34 5.58 2.90
N CYS A 179 6.07 5.21 3.01
CA CYS A 179 5.58 3.84 2.80
C CYS A 179 5.73 3.39 1.34
N ALA A 180 5.64 4.28 0.39
CA ALA A 180 5.57 3.98 -1.03
C ALA A 180 6.69 3.08 -1.58
N PRO A 181 7.99 3.34 -1.31
CA PRO A 181 9.10 2.52 -1.79
C PRO A 181 9.27 1.21 -1.02
N VAL A 182 8.73 1.10 0.20
CA VAL A 182 9.08 -0.01 1.12
C VAL A 182 8.53 -1.33 0.62
N PHE A 183 7.23 -1.41 0.33
CA PHE A 183 6.58 -2.63 -0.11
C PHE A 183 7.22 -3.25 -1.37
N PRO A 184 7.32 -2.55 -2.50
CA PRO A 184 7.84 -3.15 -3.73
C PRO A 184 9.30 -3.56 -3.59
N ASN A 185 10.11 -2.76 -2.88
CA ASN A 185 11.52 -3.07 -2.72
C ASN A 185 11.78 -4.22 -1.72
N LEU A 186 10.95 -4.40 -0.68
CA LEU A 186 11.05 -5.57 0.21
C LEU A 186 10.78 -6.87 -0.56
N ILE A 187 9.74 -6.88 -1.41
CA ILE A 187 9.45 -8.03 -2.26
C ILE A 187 10.57 -8.27 -3.27
N HIS A 188 11.09 -7.22 -3.91
CA HIS A 188 12.15 -7.33 -4.92
C HIS A 188 13.49 -7.82 -4.36
N ILE A 189 13.82 -7.47 -3.11
CA ILE A 189 15.06 -7.92 -2.43
C ILE A 189 14.98 -9.39 -2.00
N THR A 190 13.79 -9.94 -1.78
CA THR A 190 13.62 -11.30 -1.25
C THR A 190 14.30 -12.38 -2.12
N PRO A 191 14.12 -12.44 -3.45
CA PRO A 191 14.83 -13.40 -4.30
C PRO A 191 16.35 -13.20 -4.32
N GLN A 192 16.80 -11.95 -4.27
CA GLN A 192 18.24 -11.64 -4.24
C GLN A 192 18.91 -12.12 -2.95
N ARG A 193 18.19 -12.10 -1.83
CA ARG A 193 18.71 -12.45 -0.51
C ARG A 193 18.63 -13.93 -0.20
N PHE A 194 17.55 -14.60 -0.59
CA PHE A 194 17.27 -15.99 -0.22
C PHE A 194 17.39 -16.96 -1.39
N GLY A 195 17.62 -16.46 -2.61
CA GLY A 195 17.66 -17.24 -3.84
C GLY A 195 16.26 -17.59 -4.37
N ALA A 196 16.19 -17.95 -5.66
CA ALA A 196 14.93 -18.29 -6.32
C ALA A 196 14.18 -19.44 -5.63
N LYS A 197 14.94 -20.40 -5.11
CA LYS A 197 14.42 -21.61 -4.45
C LYS A 197 13.51 -21.32 -3.25
N TYR A 198 13.86 -20.33 -2.39
CA TYR A 198 13.12 -20.03 -1.15
C TYR A 198 12.23 -18.79 -1.29
N SER A 199 12.41 -18.00 -2.35
CA SER A 199 11.78 -16.70 -2.49
C SER A 199 10.26 -16.77 -2.53
N GLN A 200 9.69 -17.72 -3.24
CA GLN A 200 8.23 -17.88 -3.35
C GLN A 200 7.61 -18.17 -1.98
N ALA A 201 8.18 -19.12 -1.21
CA ALA A 201 7.67 -19.46 0.12
C ALA A 201 7.84 -18.29 1.11
N ILE A 202 8.96 -17.55 1.06
CA ILE A 202 9.19 -16.40 1.94
C ILE A 202 8.26 -15.23 1.57
N ILE A 203 8.04 -14.95 0.27
CA ILE A 203 7.08 -13.93 -0.18
C ILE A 203 5.65 -14.32 0.25
N GLY A 204 5.29 -15.60 0.12
CA GLY A 204 4.00 -16.10 0.61
C GLY A 204 3.82 -15.93 2.13
N LEU A 205 4.89 -16.04 2.92
CA LEU A 205 4.87 -15.79 4.37
C LEU A 205 4.85 -14.29 4.73
N GLN A 206 5.31 -13.42 3.83
CA GLN A 206 5.26 -11.97 4.00
C GLN A 206 3.85 -11.43 3.71
N MET A 207 3.12 -12.01 2.76
CA MET A 207 1.78 -11.58 2.32
C MET A 207 0.65 -12.24 3.14
#